data_cbd138f382953cb3cb6f7156f2207452
#
_entry.id   cbd138f382953cb3cb6f7156f2207452
#
_cell.length_a   1.000
_cell.length_b   1.000
_cell.length_c   1.000
_cell.angle_alpha   90.00
_cell.angle_beta   90.00
_cell.angle_gamma   90.00
#
_symmetry.space_group_name_H-M   'P 1'
#
loop_
_entity.id
_entity.type
_entity.pdbx_description
1 polymer ?
#
loop_
_entity_poly.entity_id
_entity_poly.type
_entity_poly.pdbx_seq_one_letter_code
_entity_poly.pdbx_strand_id
1 'polypeptide(L)'
;MFGRFLRAALVPLGFATLLNAAPMLRLVNTAVVPVPLPAGSNGGTQIVEAYNAGDGSLSLAGNPASSVSWIATSYGPSRACTTTTASATCIPLQLTLNTSALAAGTYTASVTVNGAADVVDAPQTITVTVRIGGLNVYVAPGATSDVSFSTHSPLNGSASTQDGNLWLSLAQDGSGSFKFTYPYKVHVAPPAGMAQGTYSGSLVTSGSSFGLDNQTIPVAMHVTTQPIAQPYPAQVTERLAQGAAPLAMQISLNNPGQGSIVFGAVSATTTDGGKWLTASASSGGWAAITLDPGTLAPGFYTGSVSIASNAVNGTVTVPVSFQVATKGAPTANYLGVVDNAIFGVDGGAVAPGDIVDVFGEQFWFASNIVFSSGVPLATQITASGSTSSVLVNGRAAPLYFSTYGQIAFQVPLETALGTAQVQVERDGLSGNIVSVQVAARAPRLLLAGGSSYGAIQNATDLSYPAPVGYFGPGALSHPAHVGDVLTIYAIGLGPTNPAVGTNVPAPGAEPLARLTVTPAVEFGSSIFGTIPATPSYAGLSPGSVGLYQVNVAIPAGVVSGNVNLTLSFPDSTSNTVQIAVQ
;
A
#
# COMPACT_ATOMS: atom_id res chain seq x y z
N MET A 1 25.08 -18.30 -73.76
CA MET A 1 25.90 -18.07 -72.56
C MET A 1 25.04 -17.45 -71.48
N PHE A 2 24.60 -18.26 -70.57
CA PHE A 2 23.68 -17.84 -69.49
C PHE A 2 24.49 -17.48 -68.23
N GLY A 3 24.42 -16.21 -67.82
CA GLY A 3 24.96 -15.75 -66.53
C GLY A 3 23.85 -15.79 -65.46
N ARG A 4 24.01 -16.65 -64.45
CA ARG A 4 23.17 -16.75 -63.26
C ARG A 4 23.60 -15.67 -62.27
N PHE A 5 22.70 -14.73 -61.97
CA PHE A 5 22.83 -13.83 -60.80
C PHE A 5 22.38 -14.56 -59.52
N LEU A 6 23.31 -14.77 -58.61
CA LEU A 6 23.06 -15.25 -57.28
C LEU A 6 22.62 -14.04 -56.41
N ARG A 7 21.38 -13.99 -56.03
CA ARG A 7 20.91 -13.02 -55.00
C ARG A 7 21.20 -13.59 -53.64
N ALA A 8 22.17 -13.01 -52.94
CA ALA A 8 22.37 -13.26 -51.50
C ALA A 8 21.23 -12.56 -50.74
N ALA A 9 20.42 -13.37 -50.06
CA ALA A 9 19.47 -12.86 -49.08
C ALA A 9 20.24 -12.46 -47.80
N LEU A 10 20.31 -11.16 -47.52
CA LEU A 10 20.70 -10.67 -46.21
C LEU A 10 19.59 -11.05 -45.22
N VAL A 11 19.86 -12.01 -44.35
CA VAL A 11 19.10 -12.26 -43.15
C VAL A 11 19.48 -11.14 -42.17
N PRO A 12 18.54 -10.30 -41.70
CA PRO A 12 18.85 -9.36 -40.63
C PRO A 12 19.14 -10.19 -39.37
N LEU A 13 20.38 -10.17 -38.90
CA LEU A 13 20.67 -10.55 -37.52
C LEU A 13 19.93 -9.58 -36.63
N GLY A 14 18.81 -10.03 -36.08
CA GLY A 14 18.17 -9.37 -34.97
C GLY A 14 19.16 -9.36 -33.81
N PHE A 15 19.68 -8.19 -33.47
CA PHE A 15 20.32 -7.98 -32.17
C PHE A 15 19.23 -8.25 -31.12
N ALA A 16 19.24 -9.44 -30.55
CA ALA A 16 18.63 -9.66 -29.25
C ALA A 16 19.42 -8.76 -28.28
N THR A 17 18.89 -7.61 -27.96
CA THR A 17 19.34 -6.84 -26.80
C THR A 17 19.15 -7.77 -25.62
N LEU A 18 20.25 -8.29 -25.09
CA LEU A 18 20.29 -8.92 -23.79
C LEU A 18 19.70 -7.88 -22.83
N LEU A 19 18.48 -8.11 -22.38
CA LEU A 19 17.88 -7.36 -21.30
C LEU A 19 18.82 -7.56 -20.10
N ASN A 20 19.61 -6.54 -19.79
CA ASN A 20 20.32 -6.51 -18.54
C ASN A 20 19.24 -6.48 -17.45
N ALA A 21 19.05 -7.60 -16.79
CA ALA A 21 18.31 -7.65 -15.56
C ALA A 21 18.92 -6.63 -14.60
N ALA A 22 18.11 -5.71 -14.11
CA ALA A 22 18.57 -4.58 -13.32
C ALA A 22 18.73 -4.95 -11.86
N PRO A 23 19.71 -4.38 -11.13
CA PRO A 23 19.75 -4.49 -9.68
C PRO A 23 18.56 -3.78 -9.06
N MET A 24 18.01 -4.36 -7.98
CA MET A 24 16.79 -3.90 -7.32
C MET A 24 17.05 -3.62 -5.85
N LEU A 25 16.79 -2.39 -5.43
CA LEU A 25 16.95 -2.00 -4.04
C LEU A 25 15.79 -2.53 -3.18
N ARG A 26 16.13 -3.30 -2.15
CA ARG A 26 15.23 -3.67 -1.05
C ARG A 26 15.87 -3.35 0.30
N LEU A 27 15.03 -2.99 1.25
CA LEU A 27 15.40 -2.82 2.64
C LEU A 27 14.77 -3.95 3.47
N VAL A 28 15.54 -4.49 4.41
CA VAL A 28 15.02 -5.52 5.31
C VAL A 28 13.91 -4.97 6.20
N ASN A 29 14.05 -3.72 6.64
CA ASN A 29 13.07 -3.00 7.42
C ASN A 29 12.86 -1.60 6.85
N THR A 30 11.61 -1.18 6.78
CA THR A 30 11.23 0.20 6.42
C THR A 30 10.82 1.04 7.64
N ALA A 31 10.83 0.43 8.84
CA ALA A 31 10.54 1.11 10.10
C ALA A 31 11.62 0.80 11.14
N VAL A 32 12.09 1.83 11.83
CA VAL A 32 13.03 1.76 12.95
C VAL A 32 12.37 2.42 14.16
N VAL A 33 12.02 1.60 15.16
CA VAL A 33 11.36 2.05 16.39
C VAL A 33 12.12 1.45 17.58
N PRO A 34 13.22 2.09 18.02
CA PRO A 34 14.01 1.56 19.13
C PRO A 34 13.25 1.61 20.45
N VAL A 35 13.82 0.95 21.46
CA VAL A 35 13.36 1.05 22.84
C VAL A 35 13.28 2.53 23.25
N PRO A 36 12.23 2.95 24.01
CA PRO A 36 12.15 4.31 24.51
C PRO A 36 13.40 4.72 25.29
N LEU A 37 13.93 5.90 25.00
CA LEU A 37 15.20 6.39 25.52
C LEU A 37 15.00 7.34 26.69
N PRO A 38 15.90 7.36 27.70
CA PRO A 38 15.90 8.38 28.72
C PRO A 38 16.11 9.77 28.13
N ALA A 39 15.52 10.80 28.73
CA ALA A 39 15.81 12.19 28.37
C ALA A 39 17.29 12.52 28.53
N GLY A 40 17.86 13.26 27.61
CA GLY A 40 19.28 13.60 27.58
C GLY A 40 20.21 12.49 27.04
N SER A 41 19.67 11.36 26.56
CA SER A 41 20.44 10.24 26.01
C SER A 41 20.40 10.21 24.49
N ASN A 42 21.45 9.65 23.88
CA ASN A 42 21.48 9.31 22.46
C ASN A 42 20.98 7.87 22.23
N GLY A 43 20.28 7.65 21.12
CA GLY A 43 19.76 6.34 20.74
C GLY A 43 20.77 5.41 20.08
N GLY A 44 22.03 5.83 19.96
CA GLY A 44 23.08 5.06 19.31
C GLY A 44 22.85 4.84 17.82
N THR A 45 23.57 3.87 17.26
CA THR A 45 23.50 3.55 15.84
C THR A 45 22.57 2.36 15.62
N GLN A 46 21.52 2.58 14.86
CA GLN A 46 20.60 1.54 14.36
C GLN A 46 21.09 1.08 12.99
N ILE A 47 20.95 -0.19 12.67
CA ILE A 47 21.39 -0.75 11.39
C ILE A 47 20.17 -1.29 10.63
N VAL A 48 20.02 -0.84 9.39
CA VAL A 48 19.08 -1.41 8.42
C VAL A 48 19.88 -1.98 7.26
N GLU A 49 19.60 -3.19 6.84
CA GLU A 49 20.30 -3.81 5.71
C GLU A 49 19.56 -3.51 4.40
N ALA A 50 20.31 -2.98 3.42
CA ALA A 50 19.89 -2.90 2.02
C ALA A 50 20.46 -4.09 1.25
N TYR A 51 19.66 -4.70 0.38
CA TYR A 51 20.09 -5.84 -0.42
C TYR A 51 19.58 -5.74 -1.86
N ASN A 52 20.20 -6.51 -2.74
CA ASN A 52 19.78 -6.67 -4.12
C ASN A 52 18.76 -7.81 -4.21
N ALA A 53 17.53 -7.48 -4.62
CA ALA A 53 16.50 -8.47 -4.93
C ALA A 53 16.36 -8.72 -6.44
N GLY A 54 17.15 -8.02 -7.26
CA GLY A 54 17.26 -8.20 -8.72
C GLY A 54 18.55 -8.90 -9.12
N ASP A 55 18.94 -8.71 -10.36
CA ASP A 55 20.17 -9.27 -10.93
C ASP A 55 21.33 -8.27 -10.86
N GLY A 56 22.53 -8.74 -11.19
CA GLY A 56 23.73 -7.89 -11.18
C GLY A 56 24.18 -7.47 -9.78
N SER A 57 24.75 -6.28 -9.66
CA SER A 57 25.32 -5.76 -8.41
C SER A 57 24.60 -4.46 -8.00
N LEU A 58 24.08 -4.42 -6.78
CA LEU A 58 23.45 -3.22 -6.23
C LEU A 58 24.48 -2.14 -5.94
N SER A 59 24.30 -0.96 -6.53
CA SER A 59 25.07 0.25 -6.24
C SER A 59 24.12 1.33 -5.68
N LEU A 60 24.50 1.97 -4.58
CA LEU A 60 23.73 3.00 -3.95
C LEU A 60 24.29 4.38 -4.30
N ALA A 61 23.44 5.40 -4.44
CA ALA A 61 23.82 6.75 -4.83
C ALA A 61 23.90 7.68 -3.62
N GLY A 62 25.07 8.26 -3.37
CA GLY A 62 25.30 9.15 -2.24
C GLY A 62 25.07 8.47 -0.89
N ASN A 63 25.16 9.24 0.21
CA ASN A 63 24.74 8.74 1.53
C ASN A 63 23.22 8.75 1.66
N PRO A 64 22.63 7.90 2.54
CA PRO A 64 21.21 8.00 2.85
C PRO A 64 20.88 9.40 3.35
N ALA A 65 19.77 9.96 2.90
CA ALA A 65 19.39 11.31 3.25
C ALA A 65 18.35 11.32 4.39
N SER A 66 18.67 12.01 5.49
CA SER A 66 17.76 12.16 6.63
C SER A 66 16.95 13.44 6.52
N SER A 67 15.66 13.38 6.88
CA SER A 67 14.77 14.54 6.97
C SER A 67 15.05 15.44 8.18
N VAL A 68 15.93 15.02 9.11
CA VAL A 68 16.20 15.72 10.38
C VAL A 68 17.68 15.67 10.72
N SER A 69 18.15 16.67 11.49
CA SER A 69 19.56 16.77 11.89
C SER A 69 19.97 15.82 13.00
N TRP A 70 19.03 15.29 13.77
CA TRP A 70 19.34 14.36 14.88
C TRP A 70 19.56 12.91 14.41
N ILE A 71 19.42 12.59 13.11
CA ILE A 71 19.84 11.33 12.52
C ILE A 71 21.01 11.57 11.58
N ALA A 72 22.19 11.10 11.96
CA ALA A 72 23.32 11.01 11.04
C ALA A 72 23.31 9.66 10.32
N THR A 73 23.61 9.68 9.03
CA THR A 73 23.49 8.50 8.15
C THR A 73 24.81 8.21 7.44
N SER A 74 25.10 6.91 7.27
CA SER A 74 26.23 6.44 6.45
C SER A 74 25.98 5.01 5.98
N TYR A 75 26.78 4.54 5.00
CA TYR A 75 26.85 3.13 4.66
C TYR A 75 28.04 2.46 5.36
N GLY A 76 27.85 1.25 5.82
CA GLY A 76 28.94 0.34 6.18
C GLY A 76 29.44 -0.44 4.95
N PRO A 77 30.59 -1.14 5.08
CA PRO A 77 31.07 -2.02 4.03
C PRO A 77 30.08 -3.15 3.73
N SER A 78 29.96 -3.51 2.46
CA SER A 78 29.17 -4.66 2.04
C SER A 78 29.66 -5.93 2.74
N ARG A 79 28.71 -6.74 3.24
CA ARG A 79 29.00 -7.97 4.00
C ARG A 79 27.89 -9.00 3.81
N ALA A 80 28.10 -10.19 4.33
CA ALA A 80 27.02 -11.19 4.39
C ALA A 80 25.80 -10.61 5.15
N CYS A 81 24.61 -10.86 4.64
CA CYS A 81 23.37 -10.45 5.29
C CYS A 81 23.22 -11.11 6.66
N THR A 82 22.78 -10.34 7.65
CA THR A 82 22.55 -10.83 9.02
C THR A 82 21.08 -10.89 9.40
N THR A 83 20.23 -10.19 8.65
CA THR A 83 18.81 -9.99 8.96
C THR A 83 17.87 -10.51 7.87
N THR A 84 18.40 -11.05 6.79
CA THR A 84 17.60 -11.66 5.70
C THR A 84 18.35 -12.83 5.05
N THR A 85 17.61 -13.77 4.51
CA THR A 85 18.11 -14.85 3.63
C THR A 85 17.76 -14.61 2.15
N ALA A 86 17.09 -13.50 1.84
CA ALA A 86 16.70 -13.15 0.47
C ALA A 86 17.87 -12.79 -0.43
N SER A 87 19.03 -12.45 0.17
CA SER A 87 20.29 -12.19 -0.55
C SER A 87 21.49 -12.68 0.28
N ALA A 88 22.55 -13.08 -0.39
CA ALA A 88 23.80 -13.45 0.27
C ALA A 88 24.60 -12.23 0.77
N THR A 89 24.40 -11.06 0.17
CA THR A 89 25.19 -9.85 0.41
C THR A 89 24.28 -8.66 0.68
N CYS A 90 24.57 -7.93 1.75
CA CYS A 90 23.88 -6.72 2.16
C CYS A 90 24.82 -5.54 2.33
N ILE A 91 24.29 -4.33 2.15
CA ILE A 91 24.95 -3.05 2.48
C ILE A 91 24.29 -2.52 3.76
N PRO A 92 25.00 -2.46 4.89
CA PRO A 92 24.45 -1.92 6.14
C PRO A 92 24.30 -0.39 6.03
N LEU A 93 23.09 0.09 6.31
CA LEU A 93 22.82 1.51 6.53
C LEU A 93 22.92 1.78 8.02
N GLN A 94 23.77 2.71 8.40
CA GLN A 94 23.99 3.13 9.78
C GLN A 94 23.20 4.42 10.03
N LEU A 95 22.25 4.37 10.97
CA LEU A 95 21.41 5.47 11.39
C LEU A 95 21.79 5.83 12.84
N THR A 96 22.67 6.82 13.02
CA THR A 96 23.11 7.24 14.34
C THR A 96 22.14 8.27 14.91
N LEU A 97 21.49 7.93 16.02
CA LEU A 97 20.44 8.73 16.65
C LEU A 97 21.04 9.66 17.71
N ASN A 98 21.27 10.93 17.35
CA ASN A 98 21.79 11.98 18.21
C ASN A 98 20.65 12.70 18.94
N THR A 99 20.00 12.01 19.86
CA THR A 99 18.72 12.41 20.46
C THR A 99 18.84 13.14 21.79
N SER A 100 20.05 13.32 22.33
CA SER A 100 20.27 13.89 23.66
C SER A 100 19.74 15.32 23.85
N ALA A 101 19.62 16.10 22.79
CA ALA A 101 19.05 17.44 22.82
C ALA A 101 17.52 17.48 22.69
N LEU A 102 16.87 16.34 22.43
CA LEU A 102 15.43 16.28 22.28
C LEU A 102 14.74 16.28 23.65
N ALA A 103 13.68 17.07 23.76
CA ALA A 103 12.82 17.06 24.95
C ALA A 103 12.03 15.74 25.05
N ALA A 104 11.40 15.50 26.20
CA ALA A 104 10.51 14.35 26.34
C ALA A 104 9.37 14.41 25.32
N GLY A 105 9.11 13.31 24.62
CA GLY A 105 8.10 13.23 23.56
C GLY A 105 8.39 12.12 22.55
N THR A 106 7.53 12.07 21.52
CA THR A 106 7.68 11.16 20.37
C THR A 106 8.12 11.97 19.14
N TYR A 107 9.17 11.50 18.48
CA TYR A 107 9.74 12.14 17.30
C TYR A 107 9.78 11.15 16.15
N THR A 108 9.37 11.59 14.97
CA THR A 108 9.37 10.78 13.76
C THR A 108 10.12 11.49 12.65
N ALA A 109 10.88 10.73 11.90
CA ALA A 109 11.68 11.20 10.76
C ALA A 109 11.70 10.17 9.65
N SER A 110 12.06 10.59 8.44
CA SER A 110 12.32 9.72 7.30
C SER A 110 13.79 9.73 6.89
N VAL A 111 14.27 8.57 6.44
CA VAL A 111 15.59 8.43 5.82
C VAL A 111 15.40 7.79 4.46
N THR A 112 15.87 8.45 3.41
CA THR A 112 15.75 8.00 2.03
C THR A 112 17.07 7.41 1.54
N VAL A 113 16.95 6.24 0.93
CA VAL A 113 18.07 5.46 0.35
C VAL A 113 17.92 5.48 -1.16
N ASN A 114 18.87 6.08 -1.87
CA ASN A 114 18.87 6.20 -3.31
C ASN A 114 19.70 5.10 -3.96
N GLY A 115 19.24 4.58 -5.09
CA GLY A 115 20.01 3.70 -5.97
C GLY A 115 20.80 4.49 -7.01
N ALA A 116 21.81 3.86 -7.61
CA ALA A 116 22.44 4.36 -8.84
C ALA A 116 21.41 4.36 -9.99
N ALA A 117 21.77 4.94 -11.14
CA ALA A 117 20.82 5.18 -12.23
C ALA A 117 20.24 3.89 -12.85
N ASP A 118 20.93 2.76 -12.70
CA ASP A 118 20.53 1.43 -13.19
C ASP A 118 19.73 0.63 -12.14
N VAL A 119 19.60 1.14 -10.91
CA VAL A 119 18.89 0.45 -9.82
C VAL A 119 17.39 0.74 -9.93
N VAL A 120 16.61 -0.32 -10.06
CA VAL A 120 15.15 -0.22 -10.04
C VAL A 120 14.62 -0.22 -8.61
N ASP A 121 13.39 0.27 -8.44
CA ASP A 121 12.69 0.38 -7.17
C ASP A 121 13.44 1.24 -6.11
N ALA A 122 14.23 2.18 -6.56
CA ALA A 122 14.83 3.23 -5.76
C ALA A 122 14.13 4.58 -6.06
N PRO A 123 14.00 5.47 -5.07
CA PRO A 123 14.48 5.35 -3.71
C PRO A 123 13.58 4.52 -2.80
N GLN A 124 14.14 4.03 -1.69
CA GLN A 124 13.41 3.41 -0.58
C GLN A 124 13.45 4.32 0.65
N THR A 125 12.38 4.33 1.44
CA THR A 125 12.28 5.19 2.62
C THR A 125 12.17 4.37 3.90
N ILE A 126 12.93 4.76 4.92
CA ILE A 126 12.88 4.24 6.28
C ILE A 126 12.21 5.29 7.17
N THR A 127 11.19 4.89 7.89
CA THR A 127 10.58 5.69 8.96
C THR A 127 11.28 5.40 10.28
N VAL A 128 11.78 6.44 10.96
CA VAL A 128 12.42 6.33 12.27
C VAL A 128 11.53 7.01 13.30
N THR A 129 11.10 6.27 14.34
CA THR A 129 10.30 6.83 15.44
C THR A 129 11.01 6.60 16.76
N VAL A 130 11.40 7.67 17.44
CA VAL A 130 12.02 7.62 18.77
C VAL A 130 11.11 8.21 19.83
N ARG A 131 11.11 7.62 21.02
CA ARG A 131 10.37 8.09 22.20
C ARG A 131 11.35 8.46 23.29
N ILE A 132 11.27 9.69 23.77
CA ILE A 132 12.21 10.24 24.76
C ILE A 132 11.47 10.50 26.08
N GLY A 133 12.05 10.08 27.21
CA GLY A 133 11.54 10.37 28.54
C GLY A 133 10.49 9.41 29.06
N GLY A 134 10.26 8.27 28.39
CA GLY A 134 9.30 7.24 28.80
C GLY A 134 8.02 7.22 27.96
N LEU A 135 6.98 6.57 28.48
CA LEU A 135 5.70 6.38 27.81
C LEU A 135 4.56 7.08 28.58
N ASN A 136 3.77 7.88 27.86
CA ASN A 136 2.49 8.41 28.35
C ASN A 136 1.36 7.75 27.56
N VAL A 137 0.54 6.94 28.22
CA VAL A 137 -0.50 6.12 27.59
C VAL A 137 -1.86 6.51 28.17
N TYR A 138 -2.74 6.99 27.30
CA TYR A 138 -4.14 7.29 27.65
C TYR A 138 -5.00 6.08 27.31
N VAL A 139 -5.89 5.70 28.21
CA VAL A 139 -6.74 4.52 28.05
C VAL A 139 -8.11 4.73 28.73
N ALA A 140 -9.16 4.23 28.13
CA ALA A 140 -10.49 4.23 28.75
C ALA A 140 -10.61 3.09 29.77
N PRO A 141 -11.47 3.21 30.79
CA PRO A 141 -11.74 2.13 31.73
C PRO A 141 -12.16 0.84 31.00
N GLY A 142 -11.47 -0.27 31.27
CA GLY A 142 -11.73 -1.57 30.66
C GLY A 142 -11.25 -1.72 29.20
N ALA A 143 -10.63 -0.69 28.63
CA ALA A 143 -9.94 -0.79 27.33
C ALA A 143 -8.46 -1.10 27.52
N THR A 144 -7.77 -1.39 26.42
CA THR A 144 -6.32 -1.66 26.39
C THR A 144 -5.63 -0.76 25.39
N SER A 145 -4.34 -0.52 25.59
CA SER A 145 -3.50 0.22 24.66
C SER A 145 -2.14 -0.45 24.53
N ASP A 146 -1.63 -0.56 23.31
CA ASP A 146 -0.34 -1.17 23.01
C ASP A 146 0.63 -0.13 22.43
N VAL A 147 1.89 -0.16 22.86
CA VAL A 147 2.97 0.66 22.30
C VAL A 147 4.08 -0.25 21.83
N SER A 148 4.27 -0.35 20.51
CA SER A 148 5.27 -1.26 19.92
C SER A 148 6.64 -0.60 19.80
N PHE A 149 7.68 -1.43 19.90
CA PHE A 149 9.08 -1.12 19.60
C PHE A 149 9.82 -2.38 19.13
N SER A 150 11.02 -2.22 18.58
CA SER A 150 11.86 -3.35 18.13
C SER A 150 13.24 -3.28 18.76
N THR A 151 13.87 -4.44 18.96
CA THR A 151 15.20 -4.60 19.54
C THR A 151 16.14 -5.35 18.61
N HIS A 152 17.44 -5.30 18.90
CA HIS A 152 18.48 -5.97 18.11
C HIS A 152 18.63 -7.45 18.44
N SER A 153 18.19 -7.87 19.62
CA SER A 153 18.21 -9.26 20.06
C SER A 153 17.08 -9.51 21.05
N PRO A 154 16.81 -10.79 21.42
CA PRO A 154 15.77 -11.10 22.38
C PRO A 154 15.94 -10.36 23.70
N LEU A 155 14.82 -9.94 24.29
CA LEU A 155 14.77 -9.28 25.59
C LEU A 155 14.10 -10.16 26.65
N ASN A 156 14.56 -9.96 27.88
CA ASN A 156 13.76 -10.21 29.08
C ASN A 156 13.14 -8.88 29.54
N GLY A 157 11.88 -8.90 29.92
CA GLY A 157 11.18 -7.72 30.41
C GLY A 157 10.51 -7.99 31.76
N SER A 158 10.62 -7.04 32.66
CA SER A 158 9.84 -7.03 33.89
C SER A 158 9.10 -5.71 34.02
N ALA A 159 7.83 -5.79 34.40
CA ALA A 159 6.99 -4.63 34.63
C ALA A 159 6.68 -4.51 36.13
N SER A 160 6.66 -3.29 36.64
CA SER A 160 6.23 -2.98 38.01
C SER A 160 5.34 -1.75 38.00
N THR A 161 4.36 -1.71 38.89
CA THR A 161 3.41 -0.60 39.03
C THR A 161 3.46 -0.11 40.47
N GLN A 162 3.34 1.19 40.70
CA GLN A 162 3.41 1.78 42.03
C GLN A 162 2.19 1.44 42.92
N ASP A 163 1.05 1.18 42.26
CA ASP A 163 -0.20 0.80 42.93
C ASP A 163 -0.32 -0.72 43.20
N GLY A 164 0.65 -1.51 42.76
CA GLY A 164 0.66 -2.96 42.87
C GLY A 164 -0.29 -3.72 41.96
N ASN A 165 -1.04 -3.05 41.10
CA ASN A 165 -1.93 -3.68 40.10
C ASN A 165 -1.15 -4.15 38.87
N LEU A 166 -1.67 -5.16 38.16
CA LEU A 166 -1.01 -5.76 36.97
C LEU A 166 -1.47 -5.13 35.65
N TRP A 167 -1.51 -3.80 35.59
CA TRP A 167 -1.96 -3.10 34.40
C TRP A 167 -0.87 -2.89 33.33
N LEU A 168 0.38 -3.20 33.63
CA LEU A 168 1.53 -3.01 32.76
C LEU A 168 2.21 -4.34 32.48
N SER A 169 2.46 -4.66 31.22
CA SER A 169 3.25 -5.85 30.84
C SER A 169 4.03 -5.62 29.55
N LEU A 170 5.06 -6.44 29.32
CA LEU A 170 5.79 -6.53 28.07
C LEU A 170 5.49 -7.89 27.43
N ALA A 171 5.10 -7.87 26.17
CA ALA A 171 4.91 -9.06 25.37
C ALA A 171 5.75 -9.00 24.09
N GLN A 172 6.22 -10.14 23.62
CA GLN A 172 6.78 -10.23 22.28
C GLN A 172 5.63 -10.08 21.26
N ASP A 173 5.81 -9.19 20.29
CA ASP A 173 4.82 -8.95 19.24
C ASP A 173 5.11 -9.86 18.04
N GLY A 174 4.09 -10.62 17.63
CA GLY A 174 4.17 -11.57 16.53
C GLY A 174 4.78 -12.94 16.88
N SER A 175 4.43 -13.95 16.09
CA SER A 175 4.89 -15.34 16.16
C SER A 175 5.59 -15.73 14.86
N GLY A 176 6.61 -16.59 14.89
CA GLY A 176 7.29 -17.15 13.71
C GLY A 176 8.67 -17.67 14.02
N SER A 177 9.09 -18.73 13.32
CA SER A 177 10.35 -19.45 13.56
C SER A 177 11.60 -18.78 12.98
N PHE A 178 11.43 -17.78 12.11
CA PHE A 178 12.55 -17.07 11.46
C PHE A 178 12.35 -15.57 11.64
N LYS A 179 12.75 -15.05 12.80
CA LYS A 179 12.70 -13.61 13.09
C LYS A 179 14.10 -13.03 13.05
N PHE A 180 14.31 -12.09 12.16
CA PHE A 180 15.51 -11.24 12.09
C PHE A 180 15.33 -9.91 12.83
N THR A 181 14.12 -9.64 13.31
CA THR A 181 13.75 -8.51 14.18
C THR A 181 13.02 -9.05 15.40
N TYR A 182 13.17 -8.37 16.50
CA TYR A 182 12.54 -8.74 17.77
C TYR A 182 11.54 -7.66 18.16
N PRO A 183 10.29 -7.74 17.61
CA PRO A 183 9.24 -6.79 17.95
C PRO A 183 8.65 -7.13 19.32
N TYR A 184 8.43 -6.09 20.10
CA TYR A 184 7.80 -6.13 21.41
C TYR A 184 6.70 -5.08 21.48
N LYS A 185 5.75 -5.31 22.39
CA LYS A 185 4.74 -4.33 22.75
C LYS A 185 4.63 -4.17 24.27
N VAL A 186 4.57 -2.92 24.70
CA VAL A 186 4.16 -2.55 26.05
C VAL A 186 2.64 -2.56 26.05
N HIS A 187 2.06 -3.48 26.79
CA HIS A 187 0.63 -3.63 26.92
C HIS A 187 0.16 -2.95 28.20
N VAL A 188 -0.81 -2.03 28.09
CA VAL A 188 -1.41 -1.27 29.17
C VAL A 188 -2.89 -1.62 29.25
N ALA A 189 -3.33 -2.20 30.37
CA ALA A 189 -4.68 -2.72 30.57
C ALA A 189 -5.17 -2.42 31.99
N PRO A 190 -5.84 -1.29 32.25
CA PRO A 190 -6.37 -0.98 33.57
C PRO A 190 -7.37 -2.06 34.01
N PRO A 191 -7.28 -2.58 35.27
CA PRO A 191 -8.26 -3.49 35.81
C PRO A 191 -9.68 -2.93 35.77
N ALA A 192 -10.67 -3.80 35.68
CA ALA A 192 -12.07 -3.39 35.74
C ALA A 192 -12.36 -2.64 37.04
N GLY A 193 -13.03 -1.49 36.93
CA GLY A 193 -13.35 -0.64 38.07
C GLY A 193 -12.21 0.27 38.55
N MET A 194 -11.06 0.30 37.86
CA MET A 194 -10.00 1.25 38.17
C MET A 194 -10.49 2.69 37.98
N ALA A 195 -10.27 3.53 38.99
CA ALA A 195 -10.72 4.92 38.98
C ALA A 195 -10.01 5.75 37.91
N GLN A 196 -10.62 6.84 37.48
CA GLN A 196 -9.94 7.83 36.63
C GLN A 196 -8.75 8.43 37.38
N GLY A 197 -7.64 8.61 36.69
CA GLY A 197 -6.43 9.18 37.28
C GLY A 197 -5.16 8.79 36.51
N THR A 198 -4.04 9.23 37.05
CA THR A 198 -2.71 8.90 36.51
C THR A 198 -2.03 7.88 37.41
N TYR A 199 -1.58 6.80 36.82
CA TYR A 199 -0.91 5.68 37.48
C TYR A 199 0.50 5.53 36.91
N SER A 200 1.47 5.35 37.81
CA SER A 200 2.88 5.24 37.43
C SER A 200 3.35 3.79 37.50
N GLY A 201 4.13 3.43 36.53
CA GLY A 201 4.80 2.13 36.45
C GLY A 201 6.19 2.26 35.81
N SER A 202 6.88 1.17 35.78
CA SER A 202 8.21 1.04 35.20
C SER A 202 8.34 -0.28 34.48
N LEU A 203 8.90 -0.24 33.28
CA LEU A 203 9.29 -1.41 32.51
C LEU A 203 10.82 -1.47 32.48
N VAL A 204 11.40 -2.60 32.90
CA VAL A 204 12.83 -2.86 32.78
C VAL A 204 13.05 -3.89 31.68
N THR A 205 13.82 -3.52 30.67
CA THR A 205 14.27 -4.41 29.59
C THR A 205 15.72 -4.80 29.82
N SER A 206 16.06 -6.07 29.58
CA SER A 206 17.39 -6.62 29.81
C SER A 206 17.67 -7.82 28.91
N GLY A 207 18.94 -8.24 28.82
CA GLY A 207 19.35 -9.46 28.11
C GLY A 207 19.66 -9.26 26.64
N SER A 208 19.41 -8.09 26.05
CA SER A 208 19.86 -7.79 24.69
C SER A 208 21.38 -7.66 24.64
N SER A 209 21.97 -8.19 23.56
CA SER A 209 23.39 -7.98 23.24
C SER A 209 23.71 -6.54 22.85
N PHE A 210 22.71 -5.76 22.49
CA PHE A 210 22.82 -4.33 22.21
C PHE A 210 22.46 -3.54 23.46
N GLY A 211 23.47 -2.90 24.09
CA GLY A 211 23.32 -2.29 25.41
C GLY A 211 22.20 -1.26 25.54
N LEU A 212 21.90 -0.53 24.45
CA LEU A 212 20.84 0.47 24.43
C LEU A 212 19.41 -0.12 24.38
N ASP A 213 19.27 -1.40 24.13
CA ASP A 213 17.98 -2.08 24.29
C ASP A 213 17.63 -2.34 25.76
N ASN A 214 18.65 -2.35 26.66
CA ASN A 214 18.51 -2.63 28.08
C ASN A 214 18.24 -1.33 28.85
N GLN A 215 16.99 -1.00 29.08
CA GLN A 215 16.52 0.28 29.59
C GLN A 215 15.57 0.12 30.78
N THR A 216 15.49 1.16 31.61
CA THR A 216 14.39 1.35 32.54
C THR A 216 13.47 2.44 31.97
N ILE A 217 12.26 2.06 31.59
CA ILE A 217 11.30 2.90 30.88
C ILE A 217 10.20 3.30 31.87
N PRO A 218 10.09 4.58 32.27
CA PRO A 218 8.94 5.03 33.05
C PRO A 218 7.69 5.02 32.18
N VAL A 219 6.59 4.55 32.76
CA VAL A 219 5.28 4.48 32.10
C VAL A 219 4.25 5.19 32.96
N ALA A 220 3.60 6.21 32.39
CA ALA A 220 2.44 6.85 32.96
C ALA A 220 1.17 6.42 32.22
N MET A 221 0.26 5.74 32.91
CA MET A 221 -1.07 5.39 32.41
C MET A 221 -2.07 6.42 32.88
N HIS A 222 -2.82 7.01 31.96
CA HIS A 222 -3.90 7.95 32.25
C HIS A 222 -5.25 7.28 31.97
N VAL A 223 -5.96 6.86 33.01
CA VAL A 223 -7.30 6.27 32.92
C VAL A 223 -8.32 7.40 32.85
N THR A 224 -9.10 7.43 31.78
CA THR A 224 -10.03 8.53 31.50
C THR A 224 -11.33 8.07 30.83
N THR A 225 -12.45 8.75 31.17
CA THR A 225 -13.73 8.61 30.45
C THR A 225 -13.94 9.71 29.41
N GLN A 226 -12.93 10.53 29.17
CA GLN A 226 -12.97 11.59 28.17
C GLN A 226 -12.52 11.04 26.80
N PRO A 227 -12.80 11.77 25.70
CA PRO A 227 -12.24 11.43 24.39
C PRO A 227 -10.71 11.44 24.41
N ILE A 228 -10.11 10.54 23.65
CA ILE A 228 -8.66 10.45 23.43
C ILE A 228 -8.41 10.65 21.94
N ALA A 229 -7.64 11.65 21.56
CA ALA A 229 -7.35 11.92 20.16
C ALA A 229 -6.16 11.08 19.66
N GLN A 230 -6.41 10.21 18.70
CA GLN A 230 -5.38 9.44 18.02
C GLN A 230 -5.39 9.79 16.52
N PRO A 231 -4.39 10.51 16.00
CA PRO A 231 -4.36 10.91 14.61
C PRO A 231 -4.12 9.72 13.68
N TYR A 232 -4.83 9.72 12.55
CA TYR A 232 -4.63 8.75 11.47
C TYR A 232 -4.63 9.47 10.10
N PRO A 233 -3.51 9.40 9.37
CA PRO A 233 -2.24 8.79 9.75
C PRO A 233 -1.56 9.52 10.91
N ALA A 234 -0.75 8.79 11.71
CA ALA A 234 0.01 9.36 12.82
C ALA A 234 1.21 10.22 12.38
N GLN A 235 1.59 10.10 11.12
CA GLN A 235 2.60 10.89 10.42
C GLN A 235 2.27 10.94 8.94
N VAL A 236 2.78 11.95 8.25
CA VAL A 236 2.69 12.09 6.78
C VAL A 236 4.10 12.02 6.21
N THR A 237 4.32 11.10 5.27
CA THR A 237 5.60 10.98 4.56
C THR A 237 5.28 10.82 3.09
N GLU A 238 5.59 11.88 2.32
CA GLU A 238 5.22 11.94 0.91
C GLU A 238 6.40 12.39 0.05
N ARG A 239 6.36 11.99 -1.21
CA ARG A 239 7.35 12.35 -2.22
C ARG A 239 6.64 12.74 -3.52
N LEU A 240 6.95 13.94 -3.99
CA LEU A 240 6.48 14.45 -5.28
C LEU A 240 7.65 15.06 -6.05
N ALA A 241 7.59 15.03 -7.36
CA ALA A 241 8.58 15.75 -8.17
C ALA A 241 8.29 17.25 -8.18
N GLN A 242 9.33 18.05 -8.36
CA GLN A 242 9.21 19.48 -8.57
C GLN A 242 8.22 19.78 -9.71
N GLY A 243 7.28 20.68 -9.46
CA GLY A 243 6.24 21.08 -10.41
C GLY A 243 5.12 20.05 -10.60
N ALA A 244 5.08 18.98 -9.79
CA ALA A 244 3.88 18.14 -9.71
C ALA A 244 2.72 18.93 -9.07
N ALA A 245 1.51 18.50 -9.31
CA ALA A 245 0.34 19.11 -8.70
C ALA A 245 0.35 18.92 -7.18
N PRO A 246 -0.24 19.87 -6.43
CA PRO A 246 -0.40 19.72 -4.99
C PRO A 246 -1.18 18.45 -4.62
N LEU A 247 -0.71 17.74 -3.60
CA LEU A 247 -1.34 16.56 -3.06
C LEU A 247 -2.25 16.94 -1.89
N ALA A 248 -3.54 16.67 -2.02
CA ALA A 248 -4.50 16.83 -0.95
C ALA A 248 -4.65 15.52 -0.16
N MET A 249 -4.61 15.61 1.15
CA MET A 249 -4.75 14.48 2.08
C MET A 249 -5.65 14.83 3.26
N GLN A 250 -6.01 13.82 4.03
CA GLN A 250 -6.84 13.97 5.22
C GLN A 250 -6.15 13.34 6.43
N ILE A 251 -6.26 14.01 7.58
CA ILE A 251 -5.88 13.45 8.87
C ILE A 251 -7.15 13.39 9.73
N SER A 252 -7.58 12.19 10.08
CA SER A 252 -8.68 11.95 10.99
C SER A 252 -8.20 11.82 12.43
N LEU A 253 -9.11 11.95 13.41
CA LEU A 253 -8.85 11.61 14.80
C LEU A 253 -9.73 10.42 15.19
N ASN A 254 -9.10 9.28 15.42
CA ASN A 254 -9.75 8.14 16.05
C ASN A 254 -9.93 8.40 17.54
N ASN A 255 -11.01 7.89 18.12
CA ASN A 255 -11.29 8.02 19.54
C ASN A 255 -11.26 6.64 20.24
N PRO A 256 -10.12 6.20 20.80
CA PRO A 256 -10.08 5.02 21.65
C PRO A 256 -10.62 5.28 23.07
N GLY A 257 -10.98 6.54 23.40
CA GLY A 257 -11.61 6.93 24.65
C GLY A 257 -13.14 6.81 24.62
N GLN A 258 -13.79 7.54 25.50
CA GLN A 258 -15.26 7.63 25.58
C GLN A 258 -15.76 9.01 25.13
N GLY A 259 -17.06 9.10 24.85
CA GLY A 259 -17.66 10.33 24.30
C GLY A 259 -17.30 10.57 22.84
N SER A 260 -17.43 11.82 22.39
CA SER A 260 -17.19 12.21 20.99
C SER A 260 -16.07 13.23 20.89
N ILE A 261 -15.20 13.07 19.87
CA ILE A 261 -14.20 14.09 19.55
C ILE A 261 -14.87 15.24 18.80
N VAL A 262 -14.58 16.45 19.27
CA VAL A 262 -14.93 17.69 18.58
C VAL A 262 -13.64 18.34 18.11
N PHE A 263 -13.50 18.52 16.80
CA PHE A 263 -12.36 19.20 16.20
C PHE A 263 -12.37 20.69 16.55
N GLY A 264 -11.20 21.20 16.91
CA GLY A 264 -10.93 22.61 17.11
C GLY A 264 -10.10 23.22 15.97
N ALA A 265 -9.19 24.12 16.34
CA ALA A 265 -8.29 24.76 15.37
C ALA A 265 -7.31 23.75 14.77
N VAL A 266 -7.07 23.88 13.47
CA VAL A 266 -6.05 23.13 12.72
C VAL A 266 -5.06 24.14 12.14
N SER A 267 -3.77 23.88 12.31
CA SER A 267 -2.70 24.72 11.76
C SER A 267 -1.55 23.87 11.24
N ALA A 268 -0.84 24.40 10.26
CA ALA A 268 0.39 23.83 9.74
C ALA A 268 1.58 24.73 10.05
N THR A 269 2.72 24.13 10.33
CA THR A 269 4.03 24.81 10.47
C THR A 269 5.05 24.08 9.66
N THR A 270 5.99 24.84 9.07
CA THR A 270 7.12 24.30 8.30
C THR A 270 8.43 24.75 8.92
N THR A 271 9.44 23.92 8.91
CA THR A 271 10.75 24.23 9.52
C THR A 271 11.49 25.34 8.78
N ASP A 272 11.28 25.45 7.47
CA ASP A 272 11.87 26.47 6.60
C ASP A 272 11.04 27.76 6.49
N GLY A 273 9.86 27.81 7.12
CA GLY A 273 8.90 28.91 6.99
C GLY A 273 8.20 28.99 5.64
N GLY A 274 8.39 27.98 4.76
CA GLY A 274 7.75 27.90 3.45
C GLY A 274 6.25 27.60 3.54
N LYS A 275 5.52 27.85 2.45
CA LYS A 275 4.07 27.62 2.37
C LYS A 275 3.69 26.34 1.66
N TRP A 276 4.61 25.41 1.56
CA TRP A 276 4.40 24.13 0.88
C TRP A 276 3.46 23.18 1.62
N LEU A 277 3.22 23.40 2.90
CA LEU A 277 2.27 22.68 3.73
C LEU A 277 1.17 23.63 4.19
N THR A 278 -0.08 23.29 3.87
CA THR A 278 -1.26 24.00 4.40
C THR A 278 -2.17 23.02 5.11
N ALA A 279 -2.93 23.50 6.10
CA ALA A 279 -3.88 22.69 6.84
C ALA A 279 -5.09 23.52 7.27
N SER A 280 -6.27 22.90 7.26
CA SER A 280 -7.51 23.50 7.70
C SER A 280 -8.46 22.45 8.29
N ALA A 281 -9.37 22.87 9.19
CA ALA A 281 -10.42 22.00 9.66
C ALA A 281 -11.49 21.84 8.58
N SER A 282 -11.91 20.59 8.32
CA SER A 282 -13.04 20.28 7.45
C SER A 282 -14.34 20.21 8.25
N SER A 283 -15.46 20.61 7.64
CA SER A 283 -16.79 20.41 8.21
C SER A 283 -17.17 18.94 8.42
N GLY A 284 -16.47 18.01 7.77
CA GLY A 284 -16.66 16.57 7.92
C GLY A 284 -15.95 15.95 9.11
N GLY A 285 -15.23 16.72 9.95
CA GLY A 285 -14.57 16.21 11.15
C GLY A 285 -13.18 15.59 10.89
N TRP A 286 -12.41 16.15 9.97
CA TRP A 286 -11.01 15.82 9.73
C TRP A 286 -10.19 17.07 9.44
N ALA A 287 -8.87 16.97 9.52
CA ALA A 287 -7.97 18.00 9.05
C ALA A 287 -7.65 17.76 7.57
N ALA A 288 -8.02 18.71 6.70
CA ALA A 288 -7.60 18.72 5.30
C ALA A 288 -6.22 19.33 5.21
N ILE A 289 -5.27 18.63 4.58
CA ILE A 289 -3.90 19.10 4.36
C ILE A 289 -3.57 19.11 2.88
N THR A 290 -2.67 20.00 2.49
CA THR A 290 -2.15 20.04 1.11
C THR A 290 -0.63 20.18 1.15
N LEU A 291 0.05 19.33 0.39
CA LEU A 291 1.48 19.39 0.13
C LEU A 291 1.69 19.90 -1.29
N ASP A 292 2.36 21.03 -1.44
CA ASP A 292 2.61 21.68 -2.73
C ASP A 292 4.10 21.72 -3.04
N PRO A 293 4.61 20.89 -3.97
CA PRO A 293 5.99 20.94 -4.38
C PRO A 293 6.33 22.21 -5.20
N GLY A 294 5.34 22.80 -5.89
CA GLY A 294 5.47 24.03 -6.65
C GLY A 294 6.86 24.23 -7.30
N THR A 295 7.52 25.32 -6.94
CA THR A 295 8.87 25.65 -7.38
C THR A 295 9.96 25.30 -6.36
N LEU A 296 9.64 24.53 -5.32
CA LEU A 296 10.63 24.09 -4.34
C LEU A 296 11.80 23.37 -5.03
N ALA A 297 13.00 23.63 -4.58
CA ALA A 297 14.17 22.88 -5.05
C ALA A 297 14.06 21.41 -4.63
N PRO A 298 14.62 20.47 -5.40
CA PRO A 298 14.74 19.09 -4.95
C PRO A 298 15.44 19.01 -3.60
N GLY A 299 14.83 18.30 -2.63
CA GLY A 299 15.33 18.23 -1.25
C GLY A 299 14.29 17.69 -0.28
N PHE A 300 14.64 17.73 1.00
CA PHE A 300 13.77 17.32 2.11
C PHE A 300 13.22 18.55 2.84
N TYR A 301 11.93 18.50 3.10
CA TYR A 301 11.16 19.51 3.80
C TYR A 301 10.44 18.88 4.97
N THR A 302 10.47 19.51 6.12
CA THR A 302 9.80 19.02 7.32
C THR A 302 8.86 20.07 7.87
N GLY A 303 7.78 19.59 8.46
CA GLY A 303 6.76 20.40 9.07
C GLY A 303 5.90 19.61 10.02
N SER A 304 4.86 20.20 10.49
CA SER A 304 3.87 19.52 11.34
C SER A 304 2.48 20.11 11.17
N VAL A 305 1.48 19.28 11.43
CA VAL A 305 0.08 19.69 11.52
C VAL A 305 -0.37 19.54 12.96
N SER A 306 -0.79 20.64 13.58
CA SER A 306 -1.35 20.68 14.93
C SER A 306 -2.87 20.68 14.84
N ILE A 307 -3.51 19.74 15.56
CA ILE A 307 -4.97 19.57 15.58
C ILE A 307 -5.44 19.69 17.03
N ALA A 308 -6.11 20.77 17.34
CA ALA A 308 -6.78 20.95 18.64
C ALA A 308 -8.08 20.15 18.67
N SER A 309 -8.46 19.67 19.83
CA SER A 309 -9.75 19.00 20.08
C SER A 309 -10.13 19.09 21.54
N ASN A 310 -11.32 18.58 21.87
CA ASN A 310 -11.77 18.42 23.26
C ASN A 310 -11.18 17.19 23.95
N ALA A 311 -10.28 16.45 23.31
CA ALA A 311 -9.68 15.24 23.86
C ALA A 311 -8.75 15.55 25.05
N VAL A 312 -8.70 14.63 26.02
CA VAL A 312 -7.93 14.79 27.27
C VAL A 312 -6.41 14.91 27.04
N ASN A 313 -5.91 14.31 25.98
CA ASN A 313 -4.49 14.40 25.59
C ASN A 313 -4.15 15.69 24.81
N GLY A 314 -5.10 16.64 24.73
CA GLY A 314 -4.88 17.99 24.23
C GLY A 314 -4.69 18.07 22.72
N THR A 315 -3.89 19.05 22.29
CA THR A 315 -3.54 19.22 20.88
C THR A 315 -2.60 18.11 20.45
N VAL A 316 -2.99 17.39 19.40
CA VAL A 316 -2.11 16.38 18.78
C VAL A 316 -1.34 17.01 17.63
N THR A 317 -0.09 16.59 17.48
CA THR A 317 0.79 17.05 16.40
C THR A 317 1.18 15.89 15.51
N VAL A 318 0.90 16.03 14.21
CA VAL A 318 1.24 15.05 13.18
C VAL A 318 2.49 15.57 12.44
N PRO A 319 3.63 14.89 12.54
CA PRO A 319 4.82 15.28 11.81
C PRO A 319 4.64 15.03 10.31
N VAL A 320 5.19 15.93 9.51
CA VAL A 320 5.15 15.87 8.04
C VAL A 320 6.58 15.87 7.51
N SER A 321 6.93 14.84 6.76
CA SER A 321 8.16 14.74 5.97
C SER A 321 7.80 14.76 4.50
N PHE A 322 8.33 15.73 3.77
CA PHE A 322 8.04 15.91 2.35
C PHE A 322 9.33 15.93 1.55
N GLN A 323 9.47 15.01 0.61
CA GLN A 323 10.59 14.98 -0.32
C GLN A 323 10.16 15.55 -1.66
N VAL A 324 10.85 16.59 -2.11
CA VAL A 324 10.72 17.08 -3.48
C VAL A 324 11.80 16.42 -4.32
N ALA A 325 11.39 15.62 -5.30
CA ALA A 325 12.29 14.95 -6.23
C ALA A 325 12.56 15.83 -7.45
N THR A 326 13.66 15.58 -8.13
CA THR A 326 13.93 16.18 -9.44
C THR A 326 12.86 15.73 -10.45
N LYS A 327 12.36 16.65 -11.25
CA LYS A 327 11.50 16.32 -12.38
C LYS A 327 12.30 15.54 -13.43
N GLY A 328 11.86 14.33 -13.75
CA GLY A 328 12.56 13.42 -14.65
C GLY A 328 11.61 12.57 -15.48
N ALA A 329 12.11 11.48 -16.04
CA ALA A 329 11.28 10.46 -16.70
C ALA A 329 10.34 9.79 -15.68
N PRO A 330 9.19 9.23 -16.13
CA PRO A 330 8.32 8.45 -15.26
C PRO A 330 9.07 7.22 -14.76
N THR A 331 8.76 6.78 -13.54
CA THR A 331 9.41 5.62 -12.92
C THR A 331 8.35 4.65 -12.42
N ALA A 332 8.26 3.49 -13.04
CA ALA A 332 7.38 2.40 -12.59
C ALA A 332 8.08 1.62 -11.44
N ASN A 333 7.30 1.27 -10.43
CA ASN A 333 7.77 0.43 -9.33
C ASN A 333 8.01 -0.98 -9.83
N TYR A 334 9.02 -1.64 -9.27
CA TYR A 334 9.23 -3.07 -9.49
C TYR A 334 8.01 -3.86 -8.96
N LEU A 335 7.56 -4.85 -9.75
CA LEU A 335 6.30 -5.57 -9.50
C LEU A 335 5.08 -4.63 -9.33
N GLY A 336 5.19 -3.40 -9.80
CA GLY A 336 4.11 -2.41 -9.71
C GLY A 336 2.98 -2.60 -10.72
N VAL A 337 3.08 -3.59 -11.62
CA VAL A 337 1.96 -3.99 -12.50
C VAL A 337 1.14 -5.05 -11.79
N VAL A 338 -0.07 -4.69 -11.40
CA VAL A 338 -0.96 -5.52 -10.59
C VAL A 338 -2.39 -5.50 -11.17
N ASP A 339 -3.22 -6.45 -10.75
CA ASP A 339 -4.64 -6.45 -11.11
C ASP A 339 -5.39 -5.23 -10.53
N ASN A 340 -6.37 -4.72 -11.25
CA ASN A 340 -7.20 -3.57 -10.83
C ASN A 340 -8.31 -3.94 -9.84
N ALA A 341 -8.44 -5.21 -9.43
CA ALA A 341 -9.53 -5.67 -8.57
C ALA A 341 -9.20 -5.58 -7.08
N ILE A 342 -8.03 -6.10 -6.70
CA ILE A 342 -7.58 -6.20 -5.30
C ILE A 342 -6.17 -5.67 -5.10
N PHE A 343 -5.54 -5.14 -6.18
CA PHE A 343 -4.13 -4.72 -6.19
C PHE A 343 -3.23 -5.82 -5.62
N GLY A 344 -3.42 -7.02 -6.16
CA GLY A 344 -2.94 -8.28 -5.60
C GLY A 344 -1.45 -8.30 -5.32
N VAL A 345 -1.02 -9.39 -4.71
CA VAL A 345 0.36 -9.56 -4.26
C VAL A 345 1.38 -9.25 -5.35
N ASP A 346 2.45 -8.60 -4.96
CA ASP A 346 3.60 -8.29 -5.80
C ASP A 346 3.99 -9.50 -6.68
N GLY A 347 4.03 -9.29 -8.01
CA GLY A 347 4.37 -10.32 -8.96
C GLY A 347 3.26 -11.32 -9.33
N GLY A 348 2.01 -11.03 -8.98
CA GLY A 348 0.84 -11.79 -9.46
C GLY A 348 0.76 -11.78 -10.99
N ALA A 349 0.27 -12.88 -11.57
CA ALA A 349 0.03 -12.94 -13.01
C ALA A 349 -1.18 -12.09 -13.39
N VAL A 350 -1.13 -11.53 -14.62
CA VAL A 350 -2.24 -10.88 -15.32
C VAL A 350 -2.60 -11.69 -16.55
N ALA A 351 -3.72 -11.39 -17.21
CA ALA A 351 -4.13 -12.09 -18.42
C ALA A 351 -4.21 -11.15 -19.64
N PRO A 352 -4.11 -11.64 -20.88
CA PRO A 352 -4.43 -10.85 -22.06
C PRO A 352 -5.87 -10.31 -21.98
N GLY A 353 -6.05 -9.02 -22.22
CA GLY A 353 -7.34 -8.34 -22.12
C GLY A 353 -7.71 -7.89 -20.71
N ASP A 354 -6.90 -8.21 -19.71
CA ASP A 354 -7.12 -7.85 -18.30
C ASP A 354 -7.04 -6.34 -18.05
N ILE A 355 -7.73 -5.87 -17.00
CA ILE A 355 -7.62 -4.50 -16.52
C ILE A 355 -6.60 -4.50 -15.38
N VAL A 356 -5.53 -3.76 -15.56
CA VAL A 356 -4.39 -3.73 -14.65
C VAL A 356 -3.97 -2.31 -14.34
N ASP A 357 -3.27 -2.13 -13.23
CA ASP A 357 -2.63 -0.88 -12.86
C ASP A 357 -1.12 -1.01 -12.93
N VAL A 358 -0.46 0.06 -13.33
CA VAL A 358 0.95 0.27 -13.04
C VAL A 358 1.10 1.35 -11.99
N PHE A 359 1.84 1.05 -10.91
CA PHE A 359 2.18 1.99 -9.85
C PHE A 359 3.60 2.51 -10.02
N GLY A 360 3.81 3.76 -9.62
CA GLY A 360 5.12 4.40 -9.73
C GLY A 360 5.09 5.87 -9.38
N GLU A 361 5.90 6.66 -10.05
CA GLU A 361 5.99 8.10 -9.85
C GLU A 361 6.12 8.84 -11.17
N GLN A 362 5.70 10.11 -11.15
CA GLN A 362 5.87 11.02 -12.28
C GLN A 362 5.15 10.58 -13.56
N PHE A 363 4.07 9.83 -13.45
CA PHE A 363 3.26 9.44 -14.60
C PHE A 363 2.41 10.59 -15.11
N TRP A 364 2.03 11.53 -14.22
CA TRP A 364 1.18 12.66 -14.50
C TRP A 364 1.51 13.85 -13.60
N PHE A 365 1.40 15.08 -14.10
CA PHE A 365 1.75 16.28 -13.32
C PHE A 365 0.57 17.19 -12.98
N ALA A 366 -0.62 16.95 -13.51
CA ALA A 366 -1.82 17.70 -13.14
C ALA A 366 -2.50 17.11 -11.89
N SER A 367 -3.27 17.94 -11.19
CA SER A 367 -3.89 17.64 -9.89
C SER A 367 -5.03 16.62 -9.92
N ASN A 368 -5.57 16.33 -11.11
CA ASN A 368 -6.77 15.50 -11.21
C ASN A 368 -6.47 14.16 -11.85
N ILE A 369 -7.18 13.13 -11.41
CA ILE A 369 -7.32 11.91 -12.19
C ILE A 369 -7.91 12.29 -13.54
N VAL A 370 -7.25 11.88 -14.62
CA VAL A 370 -7.76 12.07 -15.98
C VAL A 370 -8.21 10.73 -16.50
N PHE A 371 -9.50 10.61 -16.75
CA PHE A 371 -10.12 9.44 -17.33
C PHE A 371 -10.10 9.50 -18.86
N SER A 372 -10.07 8.32 -19.49
CA SER A 372 -10.36 8.21 -20.91
C SER A 372 -11.79 8.71 -21.20
N SER A 373 -11.96 9.47 -22.26
CA SER A 373 -13.22 10.18 -22.57
C SER A 373 -14.32 9.30 -23.15
N GLY A 374 -14.14 7.99 -23.22
CA GLY A 374 -15.15 7.09 -23.77
C GLY A 374 -14.59 5.75 -24.23
N VAL A 375 -15.42 5.00 -24.96
CA VAL A 375 -15.08 3.70 -25.55
C VAL A 375 -15.18 3.84 -27.07
N PRO A 376 -14.16 3.43 -27.84
CA PRO A 376 -12.89 2.82 -27.42
C PRO A 376 -12.03 3.75 -26.56
N LEU A 377 -11.26 3.14 -25.63
CA LEU A 377 -10.39 3.88 -24.74
C LEU A 377 -9.25 4.56 -25.51
N ALA A 378 -8.75 5.68 -25.00
CA ALA A 378 -7.56 6.31 -25.55
C ALA A 378 -6.31 5.45 -25.25
N THR A 379 -5.38 5.34 -26.19
CA THR A 379 -4.05 4.73 -25.95
C THR A 379 -3.04 5.75 -25.44
N GLN A 380 -3.44 7.00 -25.37
CA GLN A 380 -2.67 8.13 -24.86
C GLN A 380 -3.64 9.12 -24.23
N ILE A 381 -3.43 9.46 -22.97
CA ILE A 381 -4.22 10.49 -22.28
C ILE A 381 -3.44 11.80 -22.36
N THR A 382 -4.10 12.85 -22.86
CA THR A 382 -3.53 14.21 -22.96
C THR A 382 -4.47 15.19 -22.30
N ALA A 383 -3.99 15.88 -21.27
CA ALA A 383 -4.71 16.98 -20.61
C ALA A 383 -3.72 17.90 -19.88
N SER A 384 -4.11 19.15 -19.66
CA SER A 384 -3.32 20.15 -18.91
C SER A 384 -1.85 20.28 -19.36
N GLY A 385 -1.59 20.07 -20.66
CA GLY A 385 -0.25 20.19 -21.24
C GLY A 385 0.68 19.01 -20.96
N SER A 386 0.17 17.91 -20.44
CA SER A 386 0.93 16.66 -20.25
C SER A 386 0.26 15.51 -21.01
N THR A 387 1.05 14.52 -21.36
CA THR A 387 0.63 13.34 -22.12
C THR A 387 1.25 12.10 -21.51
N SER A 388 0.42 11.07 -21.24
CA SER A 388 0.88 9.78 -20.74
C SER A 388 0.43 8.63 -21.62
N SER A 389 1.28 7.62 -21.76
CA SER A 389 1.00 6.34 -22.42
C SER A 389 1.66 5.18 -21.70
N VAL A 390 1.16 3.97 -21.93
CA VAL A 390 1.73 2.71 -21.45
C VAL A 390 1.99 1.82 -22.65
N LEU A 391 3.18 1.25 -22.70
CA LEU A 391 3.59 0.26 -23.71
C LEU A 391 3.67 -1.11 -23.05
N VAL A 392 3.06 -2.12 -23.65
CA VAL A 392 3.20 -3.54 -23.29
C VAL A 392 3.90 -4.25 -24.44
N ASN A 393 5.11 -4.74 -24.22
CA ASN A 393 6.00 -5.28 -25.27
C ASN A 393 6.15 -4.30 -26.46
N GLY A 394 6.25 -3.01 -26.18
CA GLY A 394 6.37 -1.94 -27.20
C GLY A 394 5.06 -1.56 -27.90
N ARG A 395 3.91 -2.18 -27.56
CA ARG A 395 2.59 -1.86 -28.11
C ARG A 395 1.82 -0.96 -27.15
N ALA A 396 1.25 0.13 -27.66
CA ALA A 396 0.45 1.04 -26.86
C ALA A 396 -0.81 0.35 -26.30
N ALA A 397 -1.01 0.44 -25.00
CA ALA A 397 -2.14 -0.11 -24.27
C ALA A 397 -3.30 0.89 -24.15
N PRO A 398 -4.56 0.45 -24.20
CA PRO A 398 -5.72 1.28 -23.92
C PRO A 398 -5.75 1.70 -22.46
N LEU A 399 -5.96 2.99 -22.17
CA LEU A 399 -5.88 3.57 -20.83
C LEU A 399 -7.27 3.89 -20.28
N TYR A 400 -7.51 3.57 -19.01
CA TYR A 400 -8.71 3.97 -18.27
C TYR A 400 -8.53 5.32 -17.62
N PHE A 401 -7.43 5.51 -16.90
CA PHE A 401 -7.07 6.78 -16.26
C PHE A 401 -5.57 6.90 -16.03
N SER A 402 -5.13 8.12 -15.74
CA SER A 402 -3.76 8.43 -15.31
C SER A 402 -3.78 9.40 -14.13
N THR A 403 -2.88 9.14 -13.18
CA THR A 403 -2.56 9.98 -12.01
C THR A 403 -1.04 10.15 -11.90
N TYR A 404 -0.56 10.90 -10.91
CA TYR A 404 0.87 11.05 -10.65
C TYR A 404 1.59 9.71 -10.43
N GLY A 405 0.93 8.76 -9.75
CA GLY A 405 1.54 7.49 -9.32
C GLY A 405 0.85 6.23 -9.81
N GLN A 406 -0.21 6.33 -10.62
CA GLN A 406 -1.00 5.18 -11.05
C GLN A 406 -1.57 5.40 -12.44
N ILE A 407 -1.48 4.39 -13.28
CA ILE A 407 -2.20 4.33 -14.58
C ILE A 407 -2.92 3.00 -14.66
N ALA A 408 -4.24 3.03 -14.90
CA ALA A 408 -5.03 1.84 -15.20
C ALA A 408 -5.12 1.66 -16.73
N PHE A 409 -4.87 0.43 -17.19
CA PHE A 409 -4.86 0.11 -18.61
C PHE A 409 -5.34 -1.31 -18.89
N GLN A 410 -5.75 -1.57 -20.15
CA GLN A 410 -6.02 -2.91 -20.63
C GLN A 410 -4.73 -3.56 -21.15
N VAL A 411 -4.40 -4.75 -20.67
CA VAL A 411 -3.35 -5.58 -21.30
C VAL A 411 -3.79 -5.93 -22.72
N PRO A 412 -3.04 -5.58 -23.79
CA PRO A 412 -3.43 -5.94 -25.13
C PRO A 412 -3.66 -7.44 -25.28
N LEU A 413 -4.75 -7.84 -25.94
CA LEU A 413 -5.13 -9.26 -26.12
C LEU A 413 -4.09 -10.06 -26.91
N GLU A 414 -3.26 -9.38 -27.68
CA GLU A 414 -2.16 -9.97 -28.46
C GLU A 414 -0.88 -10.19 -27.63
N THR A 415 -0.90 -9.86 -26.34
CA THR A 415 0.25 -10.08 -25.45
C THR A 415 0.48 -11.59 -25.28
N ALA A 416 1.69 -12.04 -25.59
CA ALA A 416 2.06 -13.44 -25.47
C ALA A 416 2.10 -13.87 -23.99
N LEU A 417 1.78 -15.15 -23.74
CA LEU A 417 1.93 -15.76 -22.42
C LEU A 417 3.41 -15.82 -22.02
N GLY A 418 3.66 -15.71 -20.72
CA GLY A 418 5.02 -15.64 -20.15
C GLY A 418 5.34 -14.25 -19.65
N THR A 419 6.58 -13.81 -19.76
CA THR A 419 6.99 -12.49 -19.28
C THR A 419 6.70 -11.41 -20.31
N ALA A 420 5.94 -10.39 -19.94
CA ALA A 420 5.73 -9.16 -20.71
C ALA A 420 6.47 -7.99 -20.08
N GLN A 421 6.88 -7.02 -20.91
CA GLN A 421 7.52 -5.78 -20.50
C GLN A 421 6.49 -4.64 -20.53
N VAL A 422 6.48 -3.85 -19.46
CA VAL A 422 5.62 -2.67 -19.34
C VAL A 422 6.50 -1.44 -19.16
N GLN A 423 6.23 -0.39 -19.93
CA GLN A 423 6.95 0.87 -19.88
C GLN A 423 5.95 2.03 -19.91
N VAL A 424 6.11 2.97 -19.00
CA VAL A 424 5.32 4.21 -18.98
C VAL A 424 6.10 5.30 -19.72
N GLU A 425 5.41 6.05 -20.55
CA GLU A 425 5.95 7.25 -21.20
C GLU A 425 5.16 8.48 -20.76
N ARG A 426 5.85 9.58 -20.53
CA ARG A 426 5.24 10.89 -20.24
C ARG A 426 5.98 11.99 -20.97
N ASP A 427 5.25 12.83 -21.72
CA ASP A 427 5.77 14.01 -22.43
C ASP A 427 6.98 13.70 -23.32
N GLY A 428 7.00 12.52 -23.97
CA GLY A 428 8.11 12.05 -24.81
C GLY A 428 9.31 11.49 -24.03
N LEU A 429 9.22 11.39 -22.71
CA LEU A 429 10.23 10.75 -21.87
C LEU A 429 9.80 9.31 -21.56
N SER A 430 10.62 8.34 -21.92
CA SER A 430 10.40 6.93 -21.61
C SER A 430 10.92 6.62 -20.20
N GLY A 431 10.09 5.96 -19.40
CA GLY A 431 10.43 5.46 -18.07
C GLY A 431 11.25 4.16 -18.12
N ASN A 432 11.52 3.61 -16.94
CA ASN A 432 12.11 2.28 -16.81
C ASN A 432 11.12 1.21 -17.30
N ILE A 433 11.66 0.06 -17.68
CA ILE A 433 10.89 -1.12 -18.04
C ILE A 433 10.72 -1.99 -16.79
N VAL A 434 9.48 -2.44 -16.55
CA VAL A 434 9.15 -3.43 -15.53
C VAL A 434 8.54 -4.66 -16.18
N SER A 435 8.66 -5.82 -15.54
CA SER A 435 8.16 -7.08 -16.07
C SER A 435 6.93 -7.54 -15.31
N VAL A 436 5.98 -8.17 -16.01
CA VAL A 436 4.81 -8.83 -15.43
C VAL A 436 4.64 -10.22 -16.05
N GLN A 437 4.17 -11.17 -15.25
CA GLN A 437 3.84 -12.51 -15.75
C GLN A 437 2.45 -12.50 -16.39
N VAL A 438 2.35 -13.04 -17.60
CA VAL A 438 1.09 -13.13 -18.36
C VAL A 438 0.68 -14.61 -18.44
N ALA A 439 -0.45 -14.92 -17.82
CA ALA A 439 -1.08 -16.24 -17.83
C ALA A 439 -2.32 -16.25 -18.75
N ALA A 440 -2.75 -17.43 -19.16
CA ALA A 440 -3.98 -17.55 -19.97
C ALA A 440 -5.22 -17.02 -19.23
N ARG A 441 -5.20 -17.08 -17.90
CA ARG A 441 -6.19 -16.54 -16.96
C ARG A 441 -5.50 -16.05 -15.69
N ALA A 442 -6.02 -15.00 -15.13
CA ALA A 442 -5.67 -14.47 -13.83
C ALA A 442 -6.96 -13.94 -13.16
N PRO A 443 -7.90 -14.84 -12.82
CA PRO A 443 -9.24 -14.43 -12.42
C PRO A 443 -9.23 -13.62 -11.12
N ARG A 444 -9.91 -12.47 -11.14
CA ARG A 444 -10.12 -11.62 -9.96
C ARG A 444 -11.54 -11.13 -9.90
N LEU A 445 -12.16 -11.31 -8.73
CA LEU A 445 -13.44 -10.71 -8.38
C LEU A 445 -13.24 -9.30 -7.88
N LEU A 446 -14.02 -8.36 -8.38
CA LEU A 446 -13.98 -6.97 -7.92
C LEU A 446 -14.62 -6.83 -6.53
N LEU A 447 -14.07 -5.92 -5.73
CA LEU A 447 -14.60 -5.58 -4.41
C LEU A 447 -15.47 -4.33 -4.47
N ALA A 448 -16.51 -4.26 -3.67
CA ALA A 448 -17.37 -3.11 -3.55
C ALA A 448 -16.85 -2.16 -2.47
N GLY A 449 -16.50 -0.91 -2.84
CA GLY A 449 -16.16 0.17 -1.92
C GLY A 449 -15.02 -0.11 -0.94
N GLY A 450 -14.02 -0.93 -1.32
CA GLY A 450 -12.90 -1.28 -0.44
C GLY A 450 -13.26 -2.21 0.72
N SER A 451 -14.44 -2.83 0.66
CA SER A 451 -14.94 -3.80 1.67
C SER A 451 -14.51 -5.24 1.32
N SER A 452 -14.86 -6.21 2.17
CA SER A 452 -14.74 -7.64 1.84
C SER A 452 -15.87 -8.15 0.93
N TYR A 453 -16.92 -7.36 0.72
CA TYR A 453 -18.04 -7.72 -0.16
C TYR A 453 -17.68 -7.52 -1.62
N GLY A 454 -18.11 -8.46 -2.47
CA GLY A 454 -17.89 -8.39 -3.90
C GLY A 454 -18.64 -7.22 -4.56
N ALA A 455 -18.12 -6.70 -5.67
CA ALA A 455 -18.88 -5.86 -6.60
C ALA A 455 -19.90 -6.77 -7.33
N ILE A 456 -20.92 -7.16 -6.60
CA ILE A 456 -21.96 -8.11 -7.00
C ILE A 456 -23.31 -7.44 -6.80
N GLN A 457 -24.22 -7.62 -7.74
CA GLN A 457 -25.56 -7.07 -7.66
C GLN A 457 -26.60 -8.18 -7.81
N ASN A 458 -27.70 -8.09 -7.04
CA ASN A 458 -28.89 -8.85 -7.31
C ASN A 458 -29.50 -8.37 -8.63
N ALA A 459 -29.70 -9.28 -9.58
CA ALA A 459 -30.19 -8.92 -10.94
C ALA A 459 -31.61 -8.36 -10.94
N THR A 460 -32.38 -8.53 -9.85
CA THR A 460 -33.77 -8.09 -9.75
C THR A 460 -33.91 -6.61 -9.39
N ASP A 461 -33.13 -6.14 -8.40
CA ASP A 461 -33.27 -4.81 -7.82
C ASP A 461 -31.97 -4.00 -7.77
N LEU A 462 -30.87 -4.57 -8.30
CA LEU A 462 -29.54 -3.99 -8.35
C LEU A 462 -28.93 -3.70 -6.96
N SER A 463 -29.48 -4.31 -5.90
CA SER A 463 -28.91 -4.21 -4.55
C SER A 463 -27.60 -4.99 -4.45
N TYR A 464 -26.71 -4.52 -3.56
CA TYR A 464 -25.54 -5.30 -3.16
C TYR A 464 -25.94 -6.34 -2.12
N PRO A 465 -25.59 -7.64 -2.28
CA PRO A 465 -25.83 -8.69 -1.29
C PRO A 465 -24.89 -8.52 -0.08
N ALA A 466 -25.19 -7.53 0.77
CA ALA A 466 -24.47 -7.15 1.97
C ALA A 466 -25.48 -6.81 3.09
N PRO A 467 -25.06 -6.62 4.35
CA PRO A 467 -25.99 -6.18 5.40
C PRO A 467 -26.75 -4.90 5.02
N VAL A 468 -27.97 -4.76 5.53
CA VAL A 468 -28.82 -3.60 5.22
C VAL A 468 -28.10 -2.29 5.56
N GLY A 469 -28.00 -1.39 4.59
CA GLY A 469 -27.38 -0.07 4.75
C GLY A 469 -25.84 -0.09 4.88
N TYR A 470 -25.18 -1.20 4.59
CA TYR A 470 -23.73 -1.36 4.77
C TYR A 470 -22.91 -0.32 4.00
N PHE A 471 -23.30 0.03 2.79
CA PHE A 471 -22.59 1.00 1.95
C PHE A 471 -23.05 2.45 2.15
N GLY A 472 -23.93 2.69 3.14
CA GLY A 472 -24.43 4.03 3.44
C GLY A 472 -25.48 4.57 2.46
N PRO A 473 -25.83 5.87 2.57
CA PRO A 473 -26.83 6.48 1.72
C PRO A 473 -26.41 6.48 0.24
N GLY A 474 -27.29 6.02 -0.64
CA GLY A 474 -27.08 6.05 -2.09
C GLY A 474 -26.68 4.69 -2.70
N ALA A 475 -26.37 3.67 -1.90
CA ALA A 475 -26.16 2.32 -2.36
C ALA A 475 -27.12 1.35 -1.66
N LEU A 476 -28.07 0.78 -2.42
CA LEU A 476 -28.99 -0.20 -1.88
C LEU A 476 -28.25 -1.47 -1.51
N SER A 477 -28.35 -1.91 -0.26
CA SER A 477 -27.78 -3.19 0.20
C SER A 477 -28.74 -3.89 1.13
N HIS A 478 -28.90 -5.20 0.92
CA HIS A 478 -29.56 -6.16 1.80
C HIS A 478 -29.11 -7.58 1.47
N PRO A 479 -29.23 -8.53 2.40
CA PRO A 479 -28.92 -9.93 2.13
C PRO A 479 -29.75 -10.47 0.95
N ALA A 480 -29.14 -11.30 0.12
CA ALA A 480 -29.81 -12.03 -0.95
C ALA A 480 -30.46 -13.33 -0.44
N HIS A 481 -31.39 -13.90 -1.22
CA HIS A 481 -32.06 -15.16 -0.91
C HIS A 481 -31.55 -16.30 -1.81
N VAL A 482 -31.66 -17.51 -1.35
CA VAL A 482 -31.49 -18.70 -2.19
C VAL A 482 -32.43 -18.60 -3.40
N GLY A 483 -31.89 -18.80 -4.60
CA GLY A 483 -32.61 -18.66 -5.86
C GLY A 483 -32.48 -17.28 -6.53
N ASP A 484 -32.04 -16.25 -5.81
CA ASP A 484 -31.73 -14.94 -6.41
C ASP A 484 -30.60 -15.08 -7.44
N VAL A 485 -30.73 -14.35 -8.55
CA VAL A 485 -29.69 -14.30 -9.56
C VAL A 485 -28.73 -13.15 -9.25
N LEU A 486 -27.47 -13.48 -9.10
CA LEU A 486 -26.39 -12.52 -8.87
C LEU A 486 -25.69 -12.19 -10.18
N THR A 487 -25.40 -10.91 -10.39
CA THR A 487 -24.51 -10.38 -11.42
C THR A 487 -23.17 -10.07 -10.77
N ILE A 488 -22.15 -10.84 -11.08
CA ILE A 488 -20.80 -10.78 -10.50
C ILE A 488 -19.89 -10.10 -11.49
N TYR A 489 -19.14 -9.07 -11.08
CA TYR A 489 -18.14 -8.42 -11.92
C TYR A 489 -16.73 -8.90 -11.58
N ALA A 490 -15.95 -9.16 -12.62
CA ALA A 490 -14.61 -9.75 -12.53
C ALA A 490 -13.70 -9.27 -13.66
N ILE A 491 -12.41 -9.54 -13.52
CA ILE A 491 -11.38 -9.30 -14.54
C ILE A 491 -10.51 -10.55 -14.71
N GLY A 492 -9.76 -10.64 -15.82
CA GLY A 492 -8.77 -11.69 -16.04
C GLY A 492 -9.34 -13.10 -16.29
N LEU A 493 -10.62 -13.26 -16.68
CA LEU A 493 -11.24 -14.57 -16.81
C LEU A 493 -10.81 -15.36 -18.06
N GLY A 494 -10.07 -14.74 -18.99
CA GLY A 494 -9.51 -15.41 -20.16
C GLY A 494 -10.32 -15.23 -21.45
N PRO A 495 -10.03 -16.03 -22.51
CA PRO A 495 -10.54 -15.81 -23.85
C PRO A 495 -12.05 -16.08 -24.00
N THR A 496 -12.67 -15.36 -24.95
CA THR A 496 -14.11 -15.48 -25.26
C THR A 496 -14.36 -15.98 -26.68
N ASN A 497 -15.55 -16.47 -26.90
CA ASN A 497 -16.09 -16.79 -28.22
C ASN A 497 -17.50 -16.17 -28.39
N PRO A 498 -17.72 -15.27 -29.35
CA PRO A 498 -16.71 -14.75 -30.28
C PRO A 498 -15.59 -14.00 -29.56
N ALA A 499 -14.41 -14.01 -30.16
CA ALA A 499 -13.27 -13.25 -29.66
C ALA A 499 -13.53 -11.75 -29.87
N VAL A 500 -13.15 -10.94 -28.89
CA VAL A 500 -13.22 -9.48 -28.94
C VAL A 500 -11.80 -8.95 -29.03
N GLY A 501 -11.54 -7.97 -29.89
CA GLY A 501 -10.20 -7.38 -30.05
C GLY A 501 -9.81 -6.45 -28.90
N THR A 502 -8.52 -6.12 -28.81
CA THR A 502 -8.02 -5.10 -27.87
C THR A 502 -8.78 -3.79 -28.06
N ASN A 503 -9.23 -3.19 -26.95
CA ASN A 503 -9.94 -1.91 -26.95
C ASN A 503 -11.31 -1.91 -27.67
N VAL A 504 -11.86 -3.07 -27.92
CA VAL A 504 -13.19 -3.21 -28.53
C VAL A 504 -14.21 -3.49 -27.43
N PRO A 505 -15.27 -2.67 -27.31
CA PRO A 505 -16.34 -2.96 -26.37
C PRO A 505 -17.02 -4.29 -26.70
N ALA A 506 -17.34 -5.05 -25.65
CA ALA A 506 -18.03 -6.31 -25.81
C ALA A 506 -19.41 -6.14 -26.48
N PRO A 507 -19.86 -7.09 -27.33
CA PRO A 507 -21.17 -7.02 -27.97
C PRO A 507 -22.29 -6.86 -26.95
N GLY A 508 -23.23 -5.94 -27.22
CA GLY A 508 -24.42 -5.72 -26.40
C GLY A 508 -25.61 -6.62 -26.73
N ALA A 509 -25.49 -7.42 -27.80
CA ALA A 509 -26.51 -8.35 -28.28
C ALA A 509 -25.87 -9.66 -28.74
N GLU A 510 -26.65 -10.71 -28.89
CA GLU A 510 -26.16 -12.01 -29.37
C GLU A 510 -25.58 -11.90 -30.80
N PRO A 511 -24.44 -12.57 -31.06
CA PRO A 511 -23.73 -13.48 -30.15
C PRO A 511 -22.88 -12.71 -29.12
N LEU A 512 -23.20 -12.89 -27.83
CA LEU A 512 -22.42 -12.31 -26.72
C LEU A 512 -21.06 -12.99 -26.62
N ALA A 513 -20.05 -12.23 -26.15
CA ALA A 513 -18.67 -12.70 -25.96
C ALA A 513 -18.57 -13.59 -24.69
N ARG A 514 -18.92 -14.87 -24.81
CA ARG A 514 -18.92 -15.85 -23.72
C ARG A 514 -17.54 -16.45 -23.52
N LEU A 515 -17.18 -16.78 -22.27
CA LEU A 515 -15.93 -17.47 -21.96
C LEU A 515 -15.84 -18.82 -22.70
N THR A 516 -14.65 -19.15 -23.20
CA THR A 516 -14.38 -20.46 -23.80
C THR A 516 -14.32 -21.59 -22.77
N VAL A 517 -14.04 -21.24 -21.50
CA VAL A 517 -14.11 -22.14 -20.34
C VAL A 517 -14.96 -21.47 -19.27
N THR A 518 -16.09 -22.09 -18.95
CA THR A 518 -17.02 -21.57 -17.93
C THR A 518 -16.53 -21.95 -16.54
N PRO A 519 -16.38 -21.00 -15.58
CA PRO A 519 -16.03 -21.32 -14.19
C PRO A 519 -17.18 -21.97 -13.45
N ALA A 520 -16.88 -22.72 -12.39
CA ALA A 520 -17.83 -22.95 -11.32
C ALA A 520 -17.83 -21.74 -10.38
N VAL A 521 -19.01 -21.34 -9.89
CA VAL A 521 -19.15 -20.36 -8.81
C VAL A 521 -19.31 -21.12 -7.51
N GLU A 522 -18.32 -20.99 -6.62
CA GLU A 522 -18.26 -21.73 -5.35
C GLU A 522 -18.80 -20.87 -4.22
N PHE A 523 -19.87 -21.33 -3.55
CA PHE A 523 -20.46 -20.69 -2.38
C PHE A 523 -20.08 -21.46 -1.11
N GLY A 524 -19.47 -20.80 -0.13
CA GLY A 524 -19.09 -21.43 1.15
C GLY A 524 -17.62 -21.23 1.50
N SER A 525 -17.10 -22.09 2.37
CA SER A 525 -15.70 -22.03 2.80
C SER A 525 -15.01 -23.38 2.62
N SER A 526 -13.69 -23.35 2.47
CA SER A 526 -12.86 -24.55 2.39
C SER A 526 -12.92 -25.41 3.67
N ILE A 527 -13.35 -24.84 4.81
CA ILE A 527 -13.45 -25.54 6.10
C ILE A 527 -14.76 -26.31 6.22
N PHE A 528 -15.87 -25.72 5.75
CA PHE A 528 -17.23 -26.31 5.86
C PHE A 528 -17.75 -26.89 4.55
N GLY A 529 -16.94 -26.84 3.50
CA GLY A 529 -17.28 -27.22 2.14
C GLY A 529 -17.85 -26.06 1.32
N THR A 530 -17.79 -26.21 0.00
CA THR A 530 -18.37 -25.27 -0.97
C THR A 530 -19.53 -25.94 -1.70
N ILE A 531 -20.49 -25.12 -2.13
CA ILE A 531 -21.59 -25.54 -2.98
C ILE A 531 -21.34 -24.92 -4.36
N PRO A 532 -20.97 -25.72 -5.37
CA PRO A 532 -20.73 -25.21 -6.72
C PRO A 532 -22.06 -24.90 -7.43
N ALA A 533 -22.05 -23.80 -8.20
CA ALA A 533 -23.15 -23.46 -9.09
C ALA A 533 -22.61 -23.16 -10.49
N THR A 534 -23.37 -23.57 -11.50
CA THR A 534 -23.05 -23.26 -12.91
C THR A 534 -23.70 -21.94 -13.29
N PRO A 535 -22.94 -20.95 -13.80
CA PRO A 535 -23.50 -19.68 -14.20
C PRO A 535 -24.36 -19.83 -15.48
N SER A 536 -25.43 -19.06 -15.57
CA SER A 536 -26.26 -18.93 -16.77
C SER A 536 -25.59 -18.08 -17.85
N TYR A 537 -24.68 -17.18 -17.42
CA TYR A 537 -23.82 -16.38 -18.28
C TYR A 537 -22.43 -16.26 -17.64
N ALA A 538 -21.40 -16.39 -18.45
CA ALA A 538 -20.04 -16.04 -18.09
C ALA A 538 -19.33 -15.53 -19.36
N GLY A 539 -18.88 -14.28 -19.36
CA GLY A 539 -18.29 -13.63 -20.53
C GLY A 539 -17.90 -12.19 -20.26
N LEU A 540 -17.52 -11.46 -21.31
CA LEU A 540 -17.31 -10.01 -21.22
C LEU A 540 -18.64 -9.30 -20.92
N SER A 541 -18.60 -8.32 -20.03
CA SER A 541 -19.75 -7.47 -19.71
C SER A 541 -20.13 -6.63 -20.93
N PRO A 542 -21.38 -6.70 -21.42
CA PRO A 542 -21.82 -5.99 -22.62
C PRO A 542 -21.49 -4.50 -22.59
N GLY A 543 -20.94 -3.97 -23.69
CA GLY A 543 -20.54 -2.57 -23.84
C GLY A 543 -19.24 -2.18 -23.11
N SER A 544 -18.62 -3.09 -22.35
CA SER A 544 -17.39 -2.82 -21.60
C SER A 544 -16.15 -3.32 -22.34
N VAL A 545 -15.00 -2.74 -22.01
CA VAL A 545 -13.68 -3.19 -22.44
C VAL A 545 -13.03 -3.93 -21.25
N GLY A 546 -12.60 -5.18 -21.41
CA GLY A 546 -11.84 -5.93 -20.39
C GLY A 546 -12.59 -6.33 -19.11
N LEU A 547 -13.78 -5.81 -18.86
CA LEU A 547 -14.61 -6.20 -17.73
C LEU A 547 -15.40 -7.47 -18.05
N TYR A 548 -15.43 -8.43 -17.14
CA TYR A 548 -16.22 -9.66 -17.23
C TYR A 548 -17.42 -9.61 -16.30
N GLN A 549 -18.45 -10.38 -16.70
CA GLN A 549 -19.70 -10.56 -15.98
C GLN A 549 -20.01 -12.06 -15.86
N VAL A 550 -20.41 -12.48 -14.67
CA VAL A 550 -20.86 -13.86 -14.41
C VAL A 550 -22.23 -13.79 -13.72
N ASN A 551 -23.25 -14.41 -14.34
CA ASN A 551 -24.60 -14.44 -13.79
C ASN A 551 -24.90 -15.84 -13.24
N VAL A 552 -25.24 -15.94 -11.96
CA VAL A 552 -25.47 -17.21 -11.29
C VAL A 552 -26.61 -17.11 -10.28
N ALA A 553 -27.46 -18.13 -10.19
CA ALA A 553 -28.42 -18.22 -9.12
C ALA A 553 -27.76 -18.79 -7.85
N ILE A 554 -28.11 -18.25 -6.68
CA ILE A 554 -27.67 -18.81 -5.39
C ILE A 554 -28.28 -20.21 -5.24
N PRO A 555 -27.46 -21.28 -5.14
CA PRO A 555 -27.98 -22.64 -5.11
C PRO A 555 -28.63 -22.97 -3.77
N ALA A 556 -29.54 -23.97 -3.81
CA ALA A 556 -30.10 -24.54 -2.59
C ALA A 556 -29.00 -25.13 -1.70
N GLY A 557 -29.15 -24.96 -0.38
CA GLY A 557 -28.18 -25.43 0.62
C GLY A 557 -27.16 -24.40 1.08
N VAL A 558 -27.09 -23.25 0.43
CA VAL A 558 -26.27 -22.10 0.94
C VAL A 558 -26.92 -21.63 2.24
N VAL A 559 -26.10 -21.56 3.30
CA VAL A 559 -26.57 -21.17 4.64
C VAL A 559 -26.66 -19.65 4.77
N SER A 560 -27.60 -19.18 5.61
CA SER A 560 -27.74 -17.75 5.92
C SER A 560 -26.52 -17.21 6.65
N GLY A 561 -26.18 -15.94 6.39
CA GLY A 561 -25.03 -15.24 6.97
C GLY A 561 -24.08 -14.71 5.89
N ASN A 562 -22.86 -14.40 6.31
CA ASN A 562 -21.80 -14.03 5.37
C ASN A 562 -21.21 -15.28 4.71
N VAL A 563 -21.37 -15.37 3.40
CA VAL A 563 -20.95 -16.51 2.58
C VAL A 563 -19.80 -16.08 1.70
N ASN A 564 -18.74 -16.87 1.69
CA ASN A 564 -17.62 -16.67 0.76
C ASN A 564 -18.03 -17.11 -0.66
N LEU A 565 -17.54 -16.39 -1.65
CA LEU A 565 -17.75 -16.68 -3.06
C LEU A 565 -16.42 -16.62 -3.81
N THR A 566 -16.15 -17.64 -4.62
CA THR A 566 -14.98 -17.73 -5.52
C THR A 566 -15.37 -18.22 -6.89
N LEU A 567 -14.58 -17.90 -7.92
CA LEU A 567 -14.66 -18.50 -9.24
C LEU A 567 -13.57 -19.56 -9.37
N SER A 568 -13.95 -20.79 -9.71
CA SER A 568 -13.04 -21.91 -9.88
C SER A 568 -13.00 -22.35 -11.34
N PHE A 569 -11.79 -22.32 -11.93
CA PHE A 569 -11.45 -22.86 -13.24
C PHE A 569 -10.60 -24.11 -13.09
N PRO A 570 -10.45 -24.94 -14.11
CA PRO A 570 -9.57 -26.12 -14.05
C PRO A 570 -8.09 -25.80 -13.78
N ASP A 571 -7.65 -24.60 -14.11
CA ASP A 571 -6.24 -24.15 -14.07
C ASP A 571 -5.98 -22.98 -13.12
N SER A 572 -7.03 -22.38 -12.55
CA SER A 572 -6.90 -21.17 -11.72
C SER A 572 -8.14 -20.92 -10.84
N THR A 573 -7.96 -20.15 -9.78
CA THR A 573 -9.05 -19.76 -8.87
C THR A 573 -8.92 -18.26 -8.58
N SER A 574 -10.05 -17.57 -8.45
CA SER A 574 -10.10 -16.15 -8.10
C SER A 574 -9.75 -15.90 -6.63
N ASN A 575 -9.58 -14.63 -6.27
CA ASN A 575 -9.71 -14.21 -4.87
C ASN A 575 -11.11 -14.56 -4.33
N THR A 576 -11.23 -14.59 -3.01
CA THR A 576 -12.50 -14.77 -2.30
C THR A 576 -13.12 -13.42 -1.99
N VAL A 577 -14.42 -13.28 -2.23
CA VAL A 577 -15.23 -12.15 -1.78
C VAL A 577 -16.37 -12.65 -0.91
N GLN A 578 -17.04 -11.76 -0.18
CA GLN A 578 -18.21 -12.09 0.63
C GLN A 578 -19.50 -11.62 -0.02
N ILE A 579 -20.57 -12.34 0.27
CA ILE A 579 -21.97 -11.93 0.09
C ILE A 579 -22.75 -12.22 1.37
N ALA A 580 -23.77 -11.43 1.66
CA ALA A 580 -24.75 -11.74 2.71
C ALA A 580 -25.93 -12.50 2.12
N VAL A 581 -26.34 -13.60 2.75
CA VAL A 581 -27.47 -14.47 2.34
C VAL A 581 -28.43 -14.63 3.54
N GLN A 582 -29.75 -14.65 3.28
CA GLN A 582 -30.80 -14.91 4.29
C GLN A 582 -31.84 -15.90 3.82
#